data_8a797294a6ec23902cfd698ce3664caa
#
_entry.id   8a797294a6ec23902cfd698ce3664caa
#
_cell.length_a   1.000
_cell.length_b   1.000
_cell.length_c   1.000
_cell.angle_alpha   90.00
_cell.angle_beta   90.00
_cell.angle_gamma   90.00
#
_symmetry.space_group_name_H-M   'P 1'
#
loop_
_entity.id
_entity.type
_entity.pdbx_description
1 polymer ?
#
loop_
_entity_poly.entity_id
_entity_poly.type
_entity_poly.pdbx_seq_one_letter_code
_entity_poly.pdbx_strand_id
1 'polypeptide(L)'
;MGTVKNSVMVLEEQKGMKKEINKKELETNKRNPNNRNKPNKSKLYRKESRAAFLFILAPLLGYLLFTLYPLLYSIYASFTNWNGLGLMQVVGLDNYISLLSDEYFHKALFNTVFMMLGIPIGLILSLLLAMGLNRGIPGTTTFRVIYYIPVVSSLAAISVLWQWAYNGDYGLVNQFLGLFGIDGPNWLQNTATVKPALIIMTVWKGLGYSMLLYLAAL
;
A
#
# COMPACT_ATOMS: atom_id res chain seq x y z
N MET A 1 -57.20 -39.33 49.32
CA MET A 1 -57.00 -37.89 49.58
C MET A 1 -55.63 -37.56 50.23
N GLY A 2 -54.82 -38.57 50.58
CA GLY A 2 -53.49 -38.41 51.20
C GLY A 2 -52.33 -38.19 50.24
N THR A 3 -52.40 -38.72 49.03
CA THR A 3 -51.25 -38.68 48.06
C THR A 3 -50.99 -37.33 47.43
N VAL A 4 -52.01 -36.52 47.21
CA VAL A 4 -51.85 -35.16 46.60
C VAL A 4 -51.22 -34.16 47.61
N LYS A 5 -51.53 -34.32 48.89
CA LYS A 5 -51.02 -33.46 49.97
C LYS A 5 -49.51 -33.67 50.16
N ASN A 6 -49.02 -34.90 50.03
CA ASN A 6 -47.57 -35.20 50.11
C ASN A 6 -46.78 -34.67 48.90
N SER A 7 -47.37 -34.74 47.69
CA SER A 7 -46.69 -34.20 46.49
C SER A 7 -46.55 -32.68 46.54
N VAL A 8 -47.52 -31.96 47.07
CA VAL A 8 -47.47 -30.50 47.24
C VAL A 8 -46.42 -30.09 48.25
N MET A 9 -46.33 -30.84 49.36
CA MET A 9 -45.36 -30.57 50.43
C MET A 9 -43.90 -30.78 49.95
N VAL A 10 -43.67 -31.85 49.17
CA VAL A 10 -42.34 -32.10 48.54
C VAL A 10 -41.96 -31.02 47.54
N LEU A 11 -42.89 -30.48 46.75
CA LEU A 11 -42.65 -29.40 45.81
C LEU A 11 -42.35 -28.06 46.50
N GLU A 12 -42.99 -27.80 47.63
CA GLU A 12 -42.70 -26.59 48.41
C GLU A 12 -41.35 -26.68 49.09
N GLU A 13 -40.95 -27.82 49.63
CA GLU A 13 -39.66 -28.10 50.22
C GLU A 13 -38.53 -27.97 49.16
N GLN A 14 -38.74 -28.51 47.93
CA GLN A 14 -37.77 -28.31 46.82
C GLN A 14 -37.65 -26.86 46.37
N LYS A 15 -38.75 -26.10 46.36
CA LYS A 15 -38.73 -24.66 46.08
C LYS A 15 -37.97 -23.86 47.14
N GLY A 16 -38.16 -24.24 48.42
CA GLY A 16 -37.46 -23.66 49.56
C GLY A 16 -35.96 -23.90 49.48
N MET A 17 -35.58 -25.15 49.20
CA MET A 17 -34.16 -25.55 49.08
C MET A 17 -33.48 -24.88 47.90
N LYS A 18 -34.16 -24.78 46.75
CA LYS A 18 -33.63 -24.01 45.58
C LYS A 18 -33.44 -22.52 45.90
N LYS A 19 -34.32 -21.90 46.65
CA LYS A 19 -34.19 -20.51 47.06
C LYS A 19 -32.99 -20.29 48.00
N GLU A 20 -32.76 -21.23 48.94
CA GLU A 20 -31.61 -21.15 49.86
C GLU A 20 -30.28 -21.38 49.14
N ILE A 21 -30.20 -22.32 48.21
CA ILE A 21 -29.03 -22.59 47.41
C ILE A 21 -28.65 -21.31 46.57
N ASN A 22 -29.65 -20.73 45.90
CA ASN A 22 -29.44 -19.52 45.09
C ASN A 22 -29.03 -18.31 45.94
N LYS A 23 -29.54 -18.21 47.18
CA LYS A 23 -29.13 -17.17 48.15
C LYS A 23 -27.69 -17.36 48.62
N LYS A 24 -27.28 -18.59 48.92
CA LYS A 24 -25.90 -18.93 49.31
C LYS A 24 -24.91 -18.72 48.16
N GLU A 25 -25.29 -19.07 46.94
CA GLU A 25 -24.45 -18.78 45.75
C GLU A 25 -24.29 -17.26 45.50
N LEU A 26 -25.35 -16.50 45.69
CA LEU A 26 -25.30 -15.04 45.59
C LEU A 26 -24.43 -14.40 46.67
N GLU A 27 -24.44 -14.92 47.88
CA GLU A 27 -23.60 -14.43 48.98
C GLU A 27 -22.13 -14.84 48.83
N THR A 28 -21.86 -16.06 48.31
CA THR A 28 -20.51 -16.52 48.01
C THR A 28 -19.91 -15.74 46.84
N ASN A 29 -20.71 -15.38 45.84
CA ASN A 29 -20.29 -14.60 44.70
C ASN A 29 -20.02 -13.13 45.05
N LYS A 30 -20.73 -12.59 46.09
CA LYS A 30 -20.48 -11.25 46.65
C LYS A 30 -19.22 -11.20 47.50
N ARG A 31 -18.79 -12.32 48.10
CA ARG A 31 -17.60 -12.41 48.97
C ARG A 31 -16.29 -12.68 48.19
N ASN A 32 -16.37 -13.04 46.90
CA ASN A 32 -15.18 -13.31 46.13
C ASN A 32 -14.49 -11.97 45.72
N PRO A 33 -13.32 -11.63 46.30
CA PRO A 33 -12.64 -10.37 46.04
C PRO A 33 -12.22 -10.23 44.58
N ASN A 34 -12.06 -11.34 43.84
CA ASN A 34 -11.70 -11.35 42.42
C ASN A 34 -12.85 -10.90 41.50
N ASN A 35 -14.09 -10.83 42.01
CA ASN A 35 -15.26 -10.46 41.18
C ASN A 35 -15.59 -8.96 41.28
N ARG A 36 -15.00 -8.24 42.28
CA ARG A 36 -15.28 -6.80 42.51
C ARG A 36 -14.65 -5.86 41.50
N ASN A 37 -13.64 -6.32 40.73
CA ASN A 37 -12.85 -5.45 39.84
C ASN A 37 -12.85 -5.88 38.37
N LYS A 38 -13.73 -6.78 37.92
CA LYS A 38 -13.87 -7.03 36.48
C LYS A 38 -14.55 -5.82 35.84
N PRO A 39 -13.80 -4.98 35.08
CA PRO A 39 -14.42 -3.88 34.39
C PRO A 39 -15.53 -4.40 33.48
N ASN A 40 -16.66 -3.73 33.51
CA ASN A 40 -17.82 -4.11 32.70
C ASN A 40 -17.37 -4.08 31.20
N LYS A 41 -17.14 -5.27 30.64
CA LYS A 41 -16.57 -5.43 29.29
C LYS A 41 -17.31 -4.56 28.27
N SER A 42 -18.63 -4.41 28.40
CA SER A 42 -19.43 -3.59 27.49
C SER A 42 -19.11 -2.09 27.56
N LYS A 43 -18.79 -1.57 28.75
CA LYS A 43 -18.39 -0.16 28.94
C LYS A 43 -16.96 0.07 28.42
N LEU A 44 -16.07 -0.91 28.60
CA LEU A 44 -14.69 -0.85 28.10
C LEU A 44 -14.68 -0.84 26.56
N TYR A 45 -15.37 -1.78 25.92
CA TYR A 45 -15.50 -1.83 24.45
C TYR A 45 -16.10 -0.54 23.87
N ARG A 46 -17.10 0.06 24.53
CA ARG A 46 -17.69 1.33 24.08
C ARG A 46 -16.70 2.50 24.17
N LYS A 47 -15.85 2.53 25.20
CA LYS A 47 -14.83 3.57 25.40
C LYS A 47 -13.69 3.41 24.40
N GLU A 48 -13.22 2.19 24.20
CA GLU A 48 -12.20 1.84 23.22
C GLU A 48 -12.69 2.11 21.79
N SER A 49 -13.94 1.74 21.48
CA SER A 49 -14.55 2.01 20.17
C SER A 49 -14.68 3.51 19.87
N ARG A 50 -15.02 4.34 20.86
CA ARG A 50 -15.07 5.80 20.69
C ARG A 50 -13.68 6.40 20.51
N ALA A 51 -12.70 5.94 21.25
CA ALA A 51 -11.32 6.39 21.11
C ALA A 51 -10.78 5.98 19.71
N ALA A 52 -10.98 4.73 19.30
CA ALA A 52 -10.60 4.26 17.97
C ALA A 52 -11.27 5.07 16.84
N PHE A 53 -12.57 5.38 17.01
CA PHE A 53 -13.30 6.22 16.05
C PHE A 53 -12.70 7.63 15.95
N LEU A 54 -12.35 8.26 17.07
CA LEU A 54 -11.72 9.58 17.08
C LEU A 54 -10.32 9.57 16.43
N PHE A 55 -9.54 8.50 16.67
CA PHE A 55 -8.23 8.34 16.01
C PHE A 55 -8.33 8.15 14.51
N ILE A 56 -9.39 7.47 14.02
CA ILE A 56 -9.63 7.29 12.58
C ILE A 56 -10.25 8.54 11.96
N LEU A 57 -11.04 9.30 12.73
CA LEU A 57 -11.76 10.46 12.22
C LEU A 57 -10.81 11.57 11.71
N ALA A 58 -9.71 11.82 12.41
CA ALA A 58 -8.77 12.87 12.03
C ALA A 58 -8.12 12.62 10.66
N PRO A 59 -7.48 11.45 10.39
CA PRO A 59 -6.96 11.16 9.05
C PRO A 59 -8.08 11.04 7.99
N LEU A 60 -9.26 10.54 8.37
CA LEU A 60 -10.40 10.45 7.46
C LEU A 60 -10.89 11.85 7.04
N LEU A 61 -11.03 12.79 7.96
CA LEU A 61 -11.37 14.17 7.63
C LEU A 61 -10.31 14.82 6.75
N GLY A 62 -9.03 14.58 7.05
CA GLY A 62 -7.92 15.03 6.19
C GLY A 62 -8.04 14.47 4.77
N TYR A 63 -8.31 13.18 4.63
CA TYR A 63 -8.55 12.55 3.33
C TYR A 63 -9.77 13.14 2.60
N LEU A 64 -10.89 13.31 3.29
CA LEU A 64 -12.12 13.87 2.70
C LEU A 64 -11.91 15.31 2.20
N LEU A 65 -11.24 16.15 3.00
CA LEU A 65 -11.06 17.57 2.67
C LEU A 65 -9.95 17.80 1.64
N PHE A 66 -8.83 17.08 1.76
CA PHE A 66 -7.65 17.38 0.93
C PHE A 66 -7.49 16.42 -0.26
N THR A 67 -8.19 15.30 -0.28
CA THR A 67 -8.10 14.35 -1.39
C THR A 67 -9.42 14.17 -2.09
N LEU A 68 -10.47 13.78 -1.37
CA LEU A 68 -11.76 13.45 -1.99
C LEU A 68 -12.46 14.69 -2.55
N TYR A 69 -12.50 15.80 -1.80
CA TYR A 69 -13.13 17.02 -2.27
C TYR A 69 -12.45 17.58 -3.54
N PRO A 70 -11.12 17.79 -3.61
CA PRO A 70 -10.47 18.22 -4.85
C PRO A 70 -10.62 17.22 -6.00
N LEU A 71 -10.66 15.92 -5.72
CA LEU A 71 -10.91 14.90 -6.73
C LEU A 71 -12.30 15.05 -7.36
N LEU A 72 -13.33 15.17 -6.54
CA LEU A 72 -14.71 15.38 -7.02
C LEU A 72 -14.84 16.71 -7.76
N TYR A 73 -14.18 17.75 -7.26
CA TYR A 73 -14.14 19.05 -7.94
C TYR A 73 -13.44 18.96 -9.30
N SER A 74 -12.33 18.24 -9.40
CA SER A 74 -11.62 17.99 -10.67
C SER A 74 -12.49 17.24 -11.67
N ILE A 75 -13.25 16.23 -11.21
CA ILE A 75 -14.22 15.52 -12.05
C ILE A 75 -15.30 16.50 -12.57
N TYR A 76 -15.84 17.35 -11.71
CA TYR A 76 -16.81 18.35 -12.14
C TYR A 76 -16.19 19.34 -13.14
N ALA A 77 -14.98 19.87 -12.85
CA ALA A 77 -14.29 20.81 -13.70
C ALA A 77 -13.96 20.22 -15.09
N SER A 78 -13.75 18.90 -15.18
CA SER A 78 -13.44 18.22 -16.46
C SER A 78 -14.59 18.31 -17.49
N PHE A 79 -15.82 18.57 -17.05
CA PHE A 79 -16.98 18.80 -17.91
C PHE A 79 -17.19 20.29 -18.25
N THR A 80 -16.28 21.15 -17.88
CA THR A 80 -16.36 22.61 -18.10
C THR A 80 -15.16 23.10 -18.92
N ASN A 81 -15.28 24.30 -19.50
CA ASN A 81 -14.19 24.98 -20.19
C ASN A 81 -13.32 25.83 -19.24
N TRP A 82 -13.33 25.52 -17.96
CA TRP A 82 -12.63 26.34 -16.96
C TRP A 82 -11.10 26.17 -17.05
N ASN A 83 -10.42 27.31 -17.24
CA ASN A 83 -8.96 27.40 -17.33
C ASN A 83 -8.30 27.89 -16.02
N GLY A 84 -9.01 27.85 -14.89
CA GLY A 84 -8.55 28.38 -13.62
C GLY A 84 -8.95 29.84 -13.35
N LEU A 85 -9.44 30.55 -14.34
CA LEU A 85 -9.82 31.99 -14.26
C LEU A 85 -11.21 32.18 -14.90
N GLY A 86 -12.07 32.99 -14.26
CA GLY A 86 -13.37 33.35 -14.81
C GLY A 86 -14.50 32.36 -14.53
N LEU A 87 -15.58 32.47 -15.30
CA LEU A 87 -16.80 31.69 -15.12
C LEU A 87 -16.68 30.31 -15.75
N MET A 88 -17.05 29.28 -15.00
CA MET A 88 -17.17 27.91 -15.50
C MET A 88 -18.40 27.80 -16.41
N GLN A 89 -18.22 27.38 -17.64
CA GLN A 89 -19.30 27.01 -18.55
C GLN A 89 -19.26 25.51 -18.80
N VAL A 90 -20.41 24.87 -18.67
CA VAL A 90 -20.50 23.42 -18.91
C VAL A 90 -20.42 23.16 -20.41
N VAL A 91 -19.42 22.37 -20.82
CA VAL A 91 -19.18 21.94 -22.21
C VAL A 91 -19.45 20.46 -22.42
N GLY A 92 -19.92 19.77 -21.40
CA GLY A 92 -20.21 18.33 -21.49
C GLY A 92 -18.95 17.50 -21.74
N LEU A 93 -18.93 16.70 -22.80
CA LEU A 93 -17.85 15.80 -23.14
C LEU A 93 -16.83 16.36 -24.16
N ASP A 94 -16.93 17.63 -24.53
CA ASP A 94 -16.08 18.22 -25.58
C ASP A 94 -14.59 18.15 -25.23
N ASN A 95 -14.24 18.31 -23.95
CA ASN A 95 -12.86 18.14 -23.49
C ASN A 95 -12.34 16.72 -23.75
N TYR A 96 -13.17 15.70 -23.52
CA TYR A 96 -12.79 14.31 -23.73
C TYR A 96 -12.67 13.96 -25.22
N ILE A 97 -13.59 14.50 -26.06
CA ILE A 97 -13.54 14.32 -27.51
C ILE A 97 -12.28 14.97 -28.07
N SER A 98 -11.97 16.19 -27.63
CA SER A 98 -10.73 16.90 -28.03
C SER A 98 -9.48 16.14 -27.61
N LEU A 99 -9.48 15.59 -26.38
CA LEU A 99 -8.36 14.80 -25.83
C LEU A 99 -8.12 13.53 -26.66
N LEU A 100 -9.20 12.82 -27.06
CA LEU A 100 -9.10 11.63 -27.90
C LEU A 100 -8.60 11.93 -29.32
N SER A 101 -8.66 13.18 -29.77
CA SER A 101 -8.15 13.64 -31.06
C SER A 101 -6.75 14.27 -30.96
N ASP A 102 -6.22 14.41 -29.74
CA ASP A 102 -4.92 15.04 -29.50
C ASP A 102 -3.77 14.06 -29.71
N GLU A 103 -2.88 14.38 -30.65
CA GLU A 103 -1.69 13.59 -30.95
C GLU A 103 -0.73 13.51 -29.75
N TYR A 104 -0.60 14.59 -28.96
CA TYR A 104 0.25 14.60 -27.78
C TYR A 104 -0.28 13.67 -26.68
N PHE A 105 -1.60 13.61 -26.53
CA PHE A 105 -2.22 12.67 -25.60
C PHE A 105 -1.92 11.22 -25.97
N HIS A 106 -2.07 10.85 -27.25
CA HIS A 106 -1.75 9.50 -27.70
C HIS A 106 -0.27 9.15 -27.51
N LYS A 107 0.64 10.09 -27.80
CA LYS A 107 2.08 9.92 -27.55
C LYS A 107 2.37 9.74 -26.06
N ALA A 108 1.74 10.55 -25.20
CA ALA A 108 1.92 10.45 -23.75
C ALA A 108 1.39 9.12 -23.20
N LEU A 109 0.22 8.69 -23.67
CA LEU A 109 -0.39 7.42 -23.30
C LEU A 109 0.50 6.25 -23.72
N PHE A 110 0.95 6.22 -24.97
CA PHE A 110 1.88 5.20 -25.46
C PHE A 110 3.18 5.17 -24.65
N ASN A 111 3.77 6.33 -24.36
CA ASN A 111 4.99 6.42 -23.56
C ASN A 111 4.77 5.87 -22.16
N THR A 112 3.64 6.19 -21.54
CA THR A 112 3.28 5.68 -20.21
C THR A 112 3.16 4.16 -20.21
N VAL A 113 2.39 3.59 -21.14
CA VAL A 113 2.23 2.14 -21.29
C VAL A 113 3.58 1.46 -21.55
N PHE A 114 4.41 2.04 -22.41
CA PHE A 114 5.74 1.51 -22.69
C PHE A 114 6.63 1.52 -21.44
N MET A 115 6.63 2.59 -20.67
CA MET A 115 7.38 2.69 -19.41
C MET A 115 6.90 1.69 -18.34
N MET A 116 5.60 1.36 -18.33
CA MET A 116 5.04 0.35 -17.42
C MET A 116 5.64 -1.05 -17.65
N LEU A 117 6.21 -1.35 -18.83
CA LEU A 117 6.93 -2.61 -19.07
C LEU A 117 8.12 -2.81 -18.11
N GLY A 118 8.67 -1.73 -17.59
CA GLY A 118 9.70 -1.79 -16.54
C GLY A 118 9.23 -2.48 -15.25
N ILE A 119 7.94 -2.41 -14.93
CA ILE A 119 7.39 -2.99 -13.69
C ILE A 119 7.52 -4.52 -13.70
N PRO A 120 6.92 -5.27 -14.64
CA PRO A 120 7.04 -6.72 -14.68
C PRO A 120 8.49 -7.19 -14.84
N ILE A 121 9.30 -6.49 -15.64
CA ILE A 121 10.73 -6.80 -15.79
C ILE A 121 11.44 -6.66 -14.44
N GLY A 122 11.22 -5.57 -13.72
CA GLY A 122 11.81 -5.32 -12.40
C GLY A 122 11.39 -6.37 -11.37
N LEU A 123 10.12 -6.75 -11.34
CA LEU A 123 9.60 -7.76 -10.42
C LEU A 123 10.22 -9.14 -10.70
N ILE A 124 10.28 -9.55 -11.96
CA ILE A 124 10.89 -10.83 -12.36
C ILE A 124 12.37 -10.87 -11.99
N LEU A 125 13.13 -9.83 -12.34
CA LEU A 125 14.55 -9.76 -12.02
C LEU A 125 14.81 -9.74 -10.50
N SER A 126 14.00 -9.01 -9.75
CA SER A 126 14.09 -8.97 -8.28
C SER A 126 13.80 -10.33 -7.65
N LEU A 127 12.80 -11.05 -8.18
CA LEU A 127 12.48 -12.40 -7.71
C LEU A 127 13.61 -13.39 -8.01
N LEU A 128 14.18 -13.35 -9.20
CA LEU A 128 15.31 -14.18 -9.58
C LEU A 128 16.53 -13.92 -8.68
N LEU A 129 16.83 -12.65 -8.41
CA LEU A 129 17.89 -12.26 -7.48
C LEU A 129 17.61 -12.77 -6.05
N ALA A 130 16.37 -12.61 -5.56
CA ALA A 130 15.98 -13.08 -4.23
C ALA A 130 16.13 -14.60 -4.12
N MET A 131 15.63 -15.36 -5.09
CA MET A 131 15.79 -16.82 -5.13
C MET A 131 17.27 -17.24 -5.17
N GLY A 132 18.10 -16.53 -5.95
CA GLY A 132 19.54 -16.77 -5.99
C GLY A 132 20.20 -16.56 -4.63
N LEU A 133 19.92 -15.43 -3.99
CA LEU A 133 20.50 -15.08 -2.68
C LEU A 133 19.96 -15.94 -1.52
N ASN A 134 18.74 -16.48 -1.65
CA ASN A 134 18.15 -17.36 -0.62
C ASN A 134 18.83 -18.74 -0.54
N ARG A 135 19.61 -19.12 -1.57
CA ARG A 135 20.38 -20.39 -1.59
C ARG A 135 21.59 -20.42 -0.64
N GLY A 136 21.80 -19.38 0.16
CA GLY A 136 22.90 -19.34 1.13
C GLY A 136 24.27 -19.11 0.52
N ILE A 137 24.37 -18.38 -0.58
CA ILE A 137 25.63 -18.04 -1.26
C ILE A 137 26.53 -17.24 -0.29
N PRO A 138 27.84 -17.55 -0.18
CA PRO A 138 28.75 -16.77 0.66
C PRO A 138 28.74 -15.30 0.22
N GLY A 139 28.64 -14.37 1.19
CA GLY A 139 28.57 -12.93 0.90
C GLY A 139 27.17 -12.39 0.63
N THR A 140 26.10 -13.15 0.87
CA THR A 140 24.69 -12.70 0.67
C THR A 140 24.41 -11.34 1.28
N THR A 141 24.96 -11.05 2.47
CA THR A 141 24.78 -9.74 3.13
C THR A 141 25.39 -8.61 2.30
N THR A 142 26.58 -8.82 1.74
CA THR A 142 27.24 -7.83 0.87
C THR A 142 26.43 -7.57 -0.40
N PHE A 143 25.92 -8.61 -1.04
CA PHE A 143 25.03 -8.45 -2.21
C PHE A 143 23.75 -7.69 -1.87
N ARG A 144 23.11 -7.98 -0.73
CA ARG A 144 21.94 -7.22 -0.27
C ARG A 144 22.26 -5.72 -0.14
N VAL A 145 23.39 -5.38 0.44
CA VAL A 145 23.82 -3.98 0.59
C VAL A 145 24.04 -3.33 -0.78
N ILE A 146 24.81 -3.98 -1.68
CA ILE A 146 25.11 -3.45 -3.02
C ILE A 146 23.83 -3.17 -3.81
N TYR A 147 22.87 -4.10 -3.85
CA TYR A 147 21.60 -3.88 -4.56
C TYR A 147 20.69 -2.89 -3.86
N TYR A 148 20.87 -2.64 -2.56
CA TYR A 148 20.05 -1.68 -1.82
C TYR A 148 20.58 -0.24 -1.88
N ILE A 149 21.87 -0.04 -2.13
CA ILE A 149 22.48 1.31 -2.26
C ILE A 149 21.70 2.19 -3.25
N PRO A 150 21.34 1.75 -4.47
CA PRO A 150 20.55 2.57 -5.39
C PRO A 150 19.18 2.99 -4.85
N VAL A 151 18.57 2.14 -4.03
CA VAL A 151 17.23 2.41 -3.47
C VAL A 151 17.24 3.63 -2.54
N VAL A 152 18.24 3.70 -1.66
CA VAL A 152 18.38 4.80 -0.69
C VAL A 152 19.04 6.04 -1.27
N SER A 153 19.61 5.96 -2.47
CA SER A 153 20.25 7.07 -3.14
C SER A 153 19.23 8.07 -3.69
N SER A 154 19.57 9.34 -3.66
CA SER A 154 18.75 10.40 -4.23
C SER A 154 18.50 10.16 -5.72
N LEU A 155 17.26 10.35 -6.17
CA LEU A 155 16.90 10.22 -7.58
C LEU A 155 17.73 11.21 -8.46
N ALA A 156 17.97 12.42 -7.97
CA ALA A 156 18.77 13.41 -8.68
C ALA A 156 20.21 12.91 -8.90
N ALA A 157 20.85 12.37 -7.86
CA ALA A 157 22.21 11.84 -7.97
C ALA A 157 22.28 10.66 -8.96
N ILE A 158 21.30 9.74 -8.89
CA ILE A 158 21.19 8.62 -9.84
C ILE A 158 20.98 9.12 -11.26
N SER A 159 20.15 10.14 -11.47
CA SER A 159 19.89 10.68 -12.80
C SER A 159 21.16 11.26 -13.42
N VAL A 160 21.97 11.99 -12.65
CA VAL A 160 23.27 12.53 -13.12
C VAL A 160 24.24 11.40 -13.45
N LEU A 161 24.32 10.37 -12.60
CA LEU A 161 25.16 9.20 -12.85
C LEU A 161 24.78 8.48 -14.17
N TRP A 162 23.50 8.26 -14.39
CA TRP A 162 23.02 7.59 -15.60
C TRP A 162 23.11 8.49 -16.83
N GLN A 163 22.91 9.81 -16.69
CA GLN A 163 23.17 10.76 -17.76
C GLN A 163 24.63 10.69 -18.25
N TRP A 164 25.58 10.59 -17.32
CA TRP A 164 26.96 10.35 -17.65
C TRP A 164 27.21 8.98 -18.27
N ALA A 165 26.65 7.92 -17.70
CA ALA A 165 26.80 6.56 -18.19
C ALA A 165 26.24 6.35 -19.61
N TYR A 166 25.16 7.07 -19.95
CA TYR A 166 24.50 7.01 -21.25
C TYR A 166 25.04 8.04 -22.28
N ASN A 167 26.09 8.78 -21.94
CA ASN A 167 26.68 9.72 -22.89
C ASN A 167 27.21 9.00 -24.14
N GLY A 168 26.92 9.58 -25.33
CA GLY A 168 27.29 8.99 -26.61
C GLY A 168 28.80 8.82 -26.81
N ASP A 169 29.57 9.83 -26.37
CA ASP A 169 31.00 9.93 -26.70
C ASP A 169 31.90 9.21 -25.67
N TYR A 170 31.60 9.35 -24.39
CA TYR A 170 32.43 8.83 -23.30
C TYR A 170 31.67 8.02 -22.21
N GLY A 171 30.41 7.70 -22.47
CA GLY A 171 29.60 6.98 -21.50
C GLY A 171 30.03 5.53 -21.31
N LEU A 172 29.90 5.02 -20.07
CA LEU A 172 30.30 3.65 -19.72
C LEU A 172 29.56 2.60 -20.57
N VAL A 173 28.30 2.85 -20.92
CA VAL A 173 27.48 1.89 -21.70
C VAL A 173 28.08 1.73 -23.10
N ASN A 174 28.48 2.82 -23.75
CA ASN A 174 29.08 2.76 -25.08
C ASN A 174 30.51 2.23 -25.03
N GLN A 175 31.28 2.53 -23.98
CA GLN A 175 32.59 1.89 -23.79
C GLN A 175 32.47 0.38 -23.65
N PHE A 176 31.48 -0.11 -22.88
CA PHE A 176 31.23 -1.52 -22.75
C PHE A 176 30.79 -2.17 -24.08
N LEU A 177 29.90 -1.53 -24.85
CA LEU A 177 29.48 -2.00 -26.15
C LEU A 177 30.66 -2.02 -27.15
N GLY A 178 31.54 -1.02 -27.08
CA GLY A 178 32.74 -0.94 -27.90
C GLY A 178 33.70 -2.13 -27.73
N LEU A 179 33.73 -2.78 -26.57
CA LEU A 179 34.50 -4.02 -26.35
C LEU A 179 34.02 -5.16 -27.27
N PHE A 180 32.78 -5.11 -27.72
CA PHE A 180 32.18 -6.08 -28.64
C PHE A 180 32.10 -5.56 -30.08
N GLY A 181 32.72 -4.40 -30.37
CA GLY A 181 32.70 -3.77 -31.68
C GLY A 181 31.36 -3.13 -32.07
N ILE A 182 30.53 -2.79 -31.07
CA ILE A 182 29.21 -2.17 -31.27
C ILE A 182 29.31 -0.67 -30.95
N ASP A 183 29.04 0.17 -31.96
CA ASP A 183 28.93 1.61 -31.77
C ASP A 183 27.57 1.94 -31.16
N GLY A 184 27.57 2.34 -29.88
CA GLY A 184 26.34 2.69 -29.18
C GLY A 184 25.86 4.09 -29.53
N PRO A 185 24.53 4.32 -29.54
CA PRO A 185 23.93 5.61 -29.84
C PRO A 185 24.10 6.59 -28.67
N ASN A 186 23.71 7.87 -28.88
CA ASN A 186 23.42 8.76 -27.77
C ASN A 186 22.06 8.40 -27.18
N TRP A 187 22.10 7.62 -26.08
CA TRP A 187 20.94 6.93 -25.52
C TRP A 187 19.78 7.86 -25.14
N LEU A 188 20.07 9.05 -24.61
CA LEU A 188 19.06 9.97 -24.11
C LEU A 188 18.54 10.95 -25.16
N GLN A 189 19.28 11.14 -26.28
CA GLN A 189 18.90 12.05 -27.37
C GLN A 189 18.22 11.33 -28.52
N ASN A 190 18.23 10.00 -28.54
CA ASN A 190 17.60 9.20 -29.58
C ASN A 190 16.22 8.72 -29.12
N THR A 191 15.18 9.01 -29.90
CA THR A 191 13.79 8.66 -29.60
C THR A 191 13.54 7.16 -29.46
N ALA A 192 14.34 6.33 -30.13
CA ALA A 192 14.22 4.87 -30.07
C ALA A 192 14.84 4.28 -28.78
N THR A 193 15.91 4.90 -28.25
CA THR A 193 16.69 4.36 -27.15
C THR A 193 16.37 4.99 -25.79
N VAL A 194 15.83 6.22 -25.77
CA VAL A 194 15.57 6.95 -24.51
C VAL A 194 14.63 6.19 -23.59
N LYS A 195 13.57 5.58 -24.10
CA LYS A 195 12.60 4.82 -23.29
C LYS A 195 13.20 3.54 -22.70
N PRO A 196 13.83 2.65 -23.47
CA PRO A 196 14.58 1.52 -22.94
C PRO A 196 15.64 1.93 -21.92
N ALA A 197 16.39 2.99 -22.16
CA ALA A 197 17.41 3.51 -21.24
C ALA A 197 16.80 3.90 -19.88
N LEU A 198 15.68 4.63 -19.89
CA LEU A 198 14.97 5.00 -18.68
C LEU A 198 14.37 3.77 -17.95
N ILE A 199 13.88 2.77 -18.67
CA ILE A 199 13.42 1.51 -18.07
C ILE A 199 14.57 0.80 -17.36
N ILE A 200 15.73 0.67 -18.00
CA ILE A 200 16.92 0.05 -17.38
C ILE A 200 17.30 0.77 -16.09
N MET A 201 17.36 2.11 -16.13
CA MET A 201 17.68 2.92 -14.95
C MET A 201 16.67 2.70 -13.81
N THR A 202 15.37 2.77 -14.11
CA THR A 202 14.32 2.66 -13.10
C THR A 202 14.22 1.26 -12.53
N VAL A 203 14.35 0.23 -13.37
CA VAL A 203 14.43 -1.17 -12.94
C VAL A 203 15.63 -1.38 -12.03
N TRP A 204 16.83 -0.97 -12.44
CA TRP A 204 18.04 -1.08 -11.62
C TRP A 204 17.88 -0.40 -10.26
N LYS A 205 17.31 0.81 -10.24
CA LYS A 205 17.05 1.54 -8.99
C LYS A 205 16.10 0.80 -8.06
N GLY A 206 15.06 0.16 -8.62
CA GLY A 206 13.99 -0.51 -7.85
C GLY A 206 14.33 -1.95 -7.43
N LEU A 207 15.30 -2.60 -8.07
CA LEU A 207 15.62 -4.03 -7.88
C LEU A 207 15.83 -4.39 -6.40
N GLY A 208 16.61 -3.61 -5.68
CA GLY A 208 16.98 -3.90 -4.30
C GLY A 208 15.79 -3.92 -3.34
N TYR A 209 14.84 -3.01 -3.52
CA TYR A 209 13.64 -2.94 -2.68
C TYR A 209 12.77 -4.20 -2.85
N SER A 210 12.41 -4.52 -4.08
CA SER A 210 11.59 -5.69 -4.39
C SER A 210 12.30 -7.00 -4.04
N MET A 211 13.62 -7.07 -4.26
CA MET A 211 14.44 -8.21 -3.87
C MET A 211 14.39 -8.47 -2.35
N LEU A 212 14.50 -7.43 -1.52
CA LEU A 212 14.41 -7.59 -0.05
C LEU A 212 13.03 -8.02 0.40
N LEU A 213 11.95 -7.51 -0.23
CA LEU A 213 10.59 -7.97 0.06
C LEU A 213 10.41 -9.45 -0.26
N TYR A 214 10.90 -9.91 -1.41
CA TYR A 214 10.85 -11.33 -1.77
C TYR A 214 11.71 -12.19 -0.84
N LEU A 215 12.89 -11.73 -0.44
CA LEU A 215 13.74 -12.44 0.51
C LEU A 215 13.12 -12.57 1.91
N ALA A 216 12.27 -11.62 2.30
CA ALA A 216 11.55 -11.69 3.56
C ALA A 216 10.35 -12.67 3.51
N ALA A 217 9.85 -12.99 2.30
CA ALA A 217 8.73 -13.89 2.06
C ALA A 217 9.17 -15.34 1.75
N LEU A 218 10.43 -15.55 1.34
CA LEU A 218 11.04 -16.85 1.02
C LEU A 218 11.65 -17.51 2.27
#